data_1771dd09d07ed0d04362aeed2ac5baee
#
_entry.id   1771dd09d07ed0d04362aeed2ac5baee
#
_cell.length_a   1.000
_cell.length_b   1.000
_cell.length_c   1.000
_cell.angle_alpha   90.00
_cell.angle_beta   90.00
_cell.angle_gamma   90.00
#
_symmetry.space_group_name_H-M   'P 1'
#
loop_
_entity.id
_entity.type
_entity.pdbx_description
1 polymer ?
#
loop_
_entity_poly.entity_id
_entity_poly.type
_entity_poly.pdbx_seq_one_letter_code
_entity_poly.pdbx_strand_id
1 'polypeptide(L)'
;MLSESGQSTVVSQINSDIIAINNAVLLHNRWLAEWNKKLICGLPISEEFIQSDAYRHCGFGLWYYGEHSRFTEDQDEFPRLGQLHISLHESVRRIVLKASENQPITEAEYDEFIARELEFTASLVNLRDALFGQLYSFDYLTGVYNRQAFYSLLEKEHARITRTSGVSSIVMVDLDYFKKVNDQYGHQAGDKVLAYFASYLKESLRPYDSVGRFGGEEFLLCLPDANVDDAKTIMERVREELAHQQIDITGADGKPLSINITASFGVSSISKRHPTSQAIETADIAMYEAKSAGRNCVKVYRYSAAEF
;
A
#
# COMPACT_ATOMS: atom_id res chain seq x y z
N MET A 1 18.33 12.91 9.82
CA MET A 1 18.81 11.54 10.10
C MET A 1 17.66 10.67 10.59
N LEU A 2 16.59 10.50 9.80
CA LEU A 2 15.48 9.57 10.09
C LEU A 2 14.89 9.13 8.75
N SER A 3 15.53 8.28 7.97
CA SER A 3 14.87 7.89 6.72
C SER A 3 15.23 6.51 6.20
N GLU A 4 16.43 6.05 6.27
CA GLU A 4 16.74 4.69 5.81
C GLU A 4 16.28 3.62 6.81
N SER A 5 16.24 3.92 8.10
CA SER A 5 15.81 2.96 9.14
C SER A 5 14.31 2.68 9.14
N GLY A 6 13.47 3.67 8.86
CA GLY A 6 12.01 3.52 8.93
C GLY A 6 11.41 2.72 7.76
N GLN A 7 11.87 2.96 6.54
CA GLN A 7 11.35 2.26 5.34
C GLN A 7 11.92 0.85 5.21
N SER A 8 13.21 0.67 5.48
CA SER A 8 13.82 -0.67 5.59
C SER A 8 13.07 -1.50 6.65
N THR A 9 12.59 -0.88 7.72
CA THR A 9 11.81 -1.53 8.77
C THR A 9 10.42 -1.95 8.27
N VAL A 10 9.69 -1.12 7.52
CA VAL A 10 8.34 -1.43 7.00
C VAL A 10 8.42 -2.55 5.95
N VAL A 11 9.29 -2.44 4.96
CA VAL A 11 9.49 -3.47 3.92
C VAL A 11 9.95 -4.78 4.53
N SER A 12 10.90 -4.75 5.47
CA SER A 12 11.35 -5.93 6.21
C SER A 12 10.22 -6.57 7.00
N GLN A 13 9.34 -5.74 7.60
CA GLN A 13 8.21 -6.20 8.36
C GLN A 13 7.16 -6.89 7.47
N ILE A 14 6.76 -6.28 6.33
CA ILE A 14 5.80 -6.87 5.39
C ILE A 14 6.34 -8.20 4.84
N ASN A 15 7.63 -8.28 4.52
CA ASN A 15 8.26 -9.54 4.12
C ASN A 15 8.17 -10.61 5.21
N SER A 16 8.43 -10.24 6.46
CA SER A 16 8.29 -11.15 7.61
C SER A 16 6.85 -11.65 7.76
N ASP A 17 5.87 -10.76 7.57
CA ASP A 17 4.45 -11.10 7.68
C ASP A 17 4.01 -12.05 6.54
N ILE A 18 4.48 -11.84 5.32
CA ILE A 18 4.22 -12.75 4.18
C ILE A 18 4.83 -14.14 4.45
N ILE A 19 6.06 -14.20 4.95
CA ILE A 19 6.71 -15.47 5.30
C ILE A 19 5.90 -16.18 6.40
N ALA A 20 5.45 -15.44 7.41
CA ALA A 20 4.67 -16.01 8.51
C ALA A 20 3.33 -16.57 8.02
N ILE A 21 2.60 -15.86 7.15
CA ILE A 21 1.35 -16.34 6.54
C ILE A 21 1.60 -17.60 5.70
N ASN A 22 2.64 -17.61 4.85
CA ASN A 22 2.94 -18.79 4.03
C ASN A 22 3.26 -20.01 4.90
N ASN A 23 3.98 -19.83 6.00
CA ASN A 23 4.27 -20.90 6.96
C ASN A 23 2.98 -21.37 7.67
N ALA A 24 2.11 -20.45 8.07
CA ALA A 24 0.83 -20.78 8.70
C ALA A 24 -0.07 -21.58 7.75
N VAL A 25 -0.15 -21.20 6.47
CA VAL A 25 -0.86 -21.96 5.41
C VAL A 25 -0.28 -23.37 5.27
N LEU A 26 1.04 -23.51 5.20
CA LEU A 26 1.69 -24.81 5.07
C LEU A 26 1.39 -25.74 6.25
N LEU A 27 1.45 -25.21 7.47
CA LEU A 27 1.16 -25.96 8.69
C LEU A 27 -0.32 -26.34 8.77
N HIS A 28 -1.22 -25.46 8.35
CA HIS A 28 -2.65 -25.75 8.28
C HIS A 28 -2.94 -26.87 7.28
N ASN A 29 -2.36 -26.81 6.09
CA ASN A 29 -2.51 -27.87 5.07
C ASN A 29 -1.98 -29.23 5.56
N ARG A 30 -0.90 -29.27 6.34
CA ARG A 30 -0.42 -30.49 6.99
C ARG A 30 -1.43 -31.04 7.98
N TRP A 31 -2.03 -30.19 8.79
CA TRP A 31 -3.07 -30.56 9.73
C TRP A 31 -4.30 -31.15 9.00
N LEU A 32 -4.74 -30.51 7.90
CA LEU A 32 -5.83 -31.04 7.05
C LEU A 32 -5.49 -32.40 6.46
N ALA A 33 -4.31 -32.58 5.94
CA ALA A 33 -3.87 -33.85 5.34
C ALA A 33 -3.82 -34.98 6.40
N GLU A 34 -3.45 -34.63 7.63
CA GLU A 34 -3.29 -35.62 8.70
C GLU A 34 -4.64 -36.21 9.17
N TRP A 35 -5.65 -35.38 9.44
CA TRP A 35 -6.96 -35.90 9.82
C TRP A 35 -7.65 -36.60 8.65
N ASN A 36 -7.55 -36.07 7.42
CA ASN A 36 -8.06 -36.74 6.23
C ASN A 36 -7.47 -38.14 6.04
N LYS A 37 -6.15 -38.28 6.20
CA LYS A 37 -5.47 -39.58 6.15
C LYS A 37 -6.02 -40.54 7.20
N LYS A 38 -6.19 -40.07 8.45
CA LYS A 38 -6.74 -40.90 9.52
C LYS A 38 -8.16 -41.36 9.22
N LEU A 39 -9.00 -40.48 8.70
CA LEU A 39 -10.38 -40.77 8.32
C LEU A 39 -10.44 -41.79 7.18
N ILE A 40 -9.74 -41.55 6.06
CA ILE A 40 -9.79 -42.37 4.86
C ILE A 40 -9.17 -43.76 5.10
N CYS A 41 -8.08 -43.82 5.87
CA CYS A 41 -7.36 -45.08 6.13
C CYS A 41 -7.87 -45.82 7.37
N GLY A 42 -8.92 -45.34 8.03
CA GLY A 42 -9.46 -45.99 9.25
C GLY A 42 -8.47 -46.01 10.41
N LEU A 43 -7.56 -45.03 10.51
CA LEU A 43 -6.59 -44.96 11.56
C LEU A 43 -7.20 -44.31 12.82
N PRO A 44 -6.65 -44.59 14.04
CA PRO A 44 -7.12 -43.92 15.24
C PRO A 44 -7.05 -42.43 15.15
N ILE A 45 -8.15 -41.75 15.49
CA ILE A 45 -8.26 -40.30 15.47
C ILE A 45 -7.72 -39.76 16.79
N SER A 46 -6.83 -38.78 16.72
CA SER A 46 -6.24 -38.14 17.91
C SER A 46 -7.24 -37.20 18.57
N GLU A 47 -7.20 -37.09 19.90
CA GLU A 47 -8.06 -36.19 20.69
C GLU A 47 -7.94 -34.72 20.25
N GLU A 48 -6.79 -34.32 19.73
CA GLU A 48 -6.51 -32.95 19.24
C GLU A 48 -7.49 -32.46 18.16
N PHE A 49 -8.11 -33.38 17.36
CA PHE A 49 -9.11 -33.03 16.36
C PHE A 49 -10.52 -32.90 16.95
N ILE A 50 -10.74 -33.37 18.17
CA ILE A 50 -12.05 -33.41 18.84
C ILE A 50 -12.22 -32.23 19.80
N GLN A 51 -11.13 -31.64 20.28
CA GLN A 51 -11.16 -30.51 21.22
C GLN A 51 -11.89 -29.30 20.62
N SER A 52 -12.67 -28.62 21.45
CA SER A 52 -13.43 -27.44 21.03
C SER A 52 -12.54 -26.21 20.68
N ASP A 53 -11.32 -26.20 21.16
CA ASP A 53 -10.30 -25.19 20.95
C ASP A 53 -9.16 -25.63 20.02
N ALA A 54 -9.32 -26.74 19.31
CA ALA A 54 -8.35 -27.27 18.33
C ALA A 54 -7.87 -26.20 17.34
N TYR A 55 -8.72 -25.26 16.97
CA TYR A 55 -8.38 -24.12 16.10
C TYR A 55 -7.27 -23.22 16.68
N ARG A 56 -7.02 -23.22 17.99
CA ARG A 56 -5.93 -22.45 18.62
C ARG A 56 -4.59 -23.17 18.57
N HIS A 57 -4.61 -24.48 18.42
CA HIS A 57 -3.42 -25.35 18.54
C HIS A 57 -2.88 -25.81 17.19
N CYS A 58 -3.60 -25.65 16.10
CA CYS A 58 -3.07 -25.90 14.77
C CYS A 58 -2.01 -24.84 14.38
N GLY A 59 -1.18 -25.12 13.38
CA GLY A 59 -0.11 -24.21 12.97
C GLY A 59 -0.57 -22.82 12.57
N PHE A 60 -1.74 -22.69 11.93
CA PHE A 60 -2.37 -21.41 11.65
C PHE A 60 -2.85 -20.72 12.94
N GLY A 61 -3.50 -21.48 13.84
CA GLY A 61 -4.01 -20.93 15.10
C GLY A 61 -2.90 -20.38 15.99
N LEU A 62 -1.78 -21.07 16.10
CA LEU A 62 -0.61 -20.60 16.84
C LEU A 62 -0.08 -19.25 16.28
N TRP A 63 -0.10 -19.09 14.96
CA TRP A 63 0.25 -17.82 14.33
C TRP A 63 -0.83 -16.76 14.57
N TYR A 64 -2.11 -17.06 14.28
CA TYR A 64 -3.21 -16.11 14.32
C TYR A 64 -3.49 -15.56 15.73
N TYR A 65 -3.47 -16.40 16.75
CA TYR A 65 -3.74 -16.04 18.16
C TYR A 65 -2.47 -15.70 18.94
N GLY A 66 -1.28 -15.75 18.31
CA GLY A 66 -0.01 -15.33 18.90
C GLY A 66 0.14 -13.81 19.01
N GLU A 67 1.33 -13.36 19.40
CA GLU A 67 1.64 -11.92 19.60
C GLU A 67 1.66 -11.06 18.33
N HIS A 68 1.10 -11.53 17.21
CA HIS A 68 1.08 -10.81 15.93
C HIS A 68 -0.10 -9.84 15.82
N SER A 69 -0.42 -9.12 16.88
CA SER A 69 -1.55 -8.19 17.01
C SER A 69 -1.59 -6.99 16.03
N ARG A 70 -0.63 -6.90 15.12
CA ARG A 70 -0.48 -5.75 14.20
C ARG A 70 -1.47 -5.73 13.03
N PHE A 71 -2.10 -6.85 12.74
CA PHE A 71 -3.13 -6.95 11.69
C PHE A 71 -4.52 -6.49 12.16
N THR A 72 -4.67 -6.12 13.43
CA THR A 72 -5.98 -5.93 14.07
C THR A 72 -6.60 -4.55 13.87
N GLU A 73 -5.86 -3.53 13.44
CA GLU A 73 -6.38 -2.16 13.49
C GLU A 73 -6.92 -1.61 12.17
N ASP A 74 -6.55 -2.15 10.99
CA ASP A 74 -6.91 -1.53 9.70
C ASP A 74 -7.48 -2.47 8.63
N GLN A 75 -7.73 -3.75 8.90
CA GLN A 75 -8.22 -4.68 7.89
C GLN A 75 -9.42 -5.49 8.40
N ASP A 76 -10.61 -5.19 7.88
CA ASP A 76 -11.86 -5.96 8.09
C ASP A 76 -11.72 -7.46 7.76
N GLU A 77 -10.76 -7.82 6.91
CA GLU A 77 -10.46 -9.18 6.47
C GLU A 77 -9.83 -10.06 7.57
N PHE A 78 -9.05 -9.49 8.50
CA PHE A 78 -8.35 -10.29 9.51
C PHE A 78 -9.28 -10.91 10.55
N PRO A 79 -10.26 -10.19 11.15
CA PRO A 79 -11.27 -10.79 12.02
C PRO A 79 -12.12 -11.84 11.31
N ARG A 80 -12.49 -11.60 10.03
CA ARG A 80 -13.22 -12.55 9.20
C ARG A 80 -12.45 -13.87 9.02
N LEU A 81 -11.15 -13.78 8.76
CA LEU A 81 -10.28 -14.94 8.60
C LEU A 81 -10.29 -15.83 9.85
N GLY A 82 -10.26 -15.24 11.05
CA GLY A 82 -10.37 -15.96 12.32
C GLY A 82 -11.70 -16.71 12.47
N GLN A 83 -12.81 -16.09 12.09
CA GLN A 83 -14.14 -16.72 12.11
C GLN A 83 -14.24 -17.88 11.13
N LEU A 84 -13.73 -17.72 9.90
CA LEU A 84 -13.68 -18.77 8.89
C LEU A 84 -12.86 -19.98 9.39
N HIS A 85 -11.71 -19.72 10.02
CA HIS A 85 -10.87 -20.75 10.59
C HIS A 85 -11.57 -21.53 11.72
N ILE A 86 -12.25 -20.87 12.64
CA ILE A 86 -13.05 -21.53 13.69
C ILE A 86 -14.12 -22.41 13.05
N SER A 87 -14.88 -21.86 12.10
CA SER A 87 -15.96 -22.55 11.42
C SER A 87 -15.48 -23.80 10.67
N LEU A 88 -14.29 -23.73 10.05
CA LEU A 88 -13.63 -24.87 9.41
C LEU A 88 -13.32 -25.98 10.41
N HIS A 89 -12.66 -25.63 11.55
CA HIS A 89 -12.37 -26.59 12.61
C HIS A 89 -13.62 -27.23 13.21
N GLU A 90 -14.71 -26.50 13.35
CA GLU A 90 -15.99 -27.05 13.81
C GLU A 90 -16.57 -28.08 12.82
N SER A 91 -16.44 -27.84 11.51
CA SER A 91 -16.88 -28.81 10.52
C SER A 91 -16.06 -30.11 10.56
N VAL A 92 -14.74 -29.98 10.68
CA VAL A 92 -13.84 -31.13 10.85
C VAL A 92 -14.19 -31.90 12.14
N ARG A 93 -14.37 -31.20 13.26
CA ARG A 93 -14.74 -31.82 14.53
C ARG A 93 -16.02 -32.64 14.44
N ARG A 94 -17.07 -32.14 13.76
CA ARG A 94 -18.32 -32.87 13.56
C ARG A 94 -18.09 -34.17 12.77
N ILE A 95 -17.33 -34.10 11.67
CA ILE A 95 -17.00 -35.27 10.84
C ILE A 95 -16.22 -36.33 11.65
N VAL A 96 -15.22 -35.87 12.39
CA VAL A 96 -14.35 -36.73 13.19
C VAL A 96 -15.12 -37.41 14.33
N LEU A 97 -16.01 -36.73 15.02
CA LEU A 97 -16.85 -37.30 16.08
C LEU A 97 -17.75 -38.40 15.51
N LYS A 98 -18.44 -38.17 14.38
CA LYS A 98 -19.26 -39.21 13.70
C LYS A 98 -18.44 -40.43 13.33
N ALA A 99 -17.25 -40.21 12.74
CA ALA A 99 -16.36 -41.32 12.38
C ALA A 99 -15.92 -42.14 13.61
N SER A 100 -15.62 -41.50 14.74
CA SER A 100 -15.24 -42.17 16.00
C SER A 100 -16.39 -43.01 16.59
N GLU A 101 -17.63 -42.64 16.31
CA GLU A 101 -18.85 -43.35 16.71
C GLU A 101 -19.33 -44.36 15.65
N ASN A 102 -18.57 -44.61 14.59
CA ASN A 102 -18.93 -45.44 13.44
C ASN A 102 -20.24 -44.99 12.76
N GLN A 103 -20.56 -43.68 12.83
CA GLN A 103 -21.71 -43.11 12.12
C GLN A 103 -21.33 -42.77 10.69
N PRO A 104 -22.25 -42.90 9.72
CA PRO A 104 -21.98 -42.51 8.34
C PRO A 104 -21.83 -41.00 8.19
N ILE A 105 -20.81 -40.59 7.46
CA ILE A 105 -20.63 -39.21 7.02
C ILE A 105 -21.42 -39.02 5.75
N THR A 106 -22.29 -38.02 5.70
CA THR A 106 -23.09 -37.73 4.50
C THR A 106 -22.31 -36.88 3.51
N GLU A 107 -22.67 -36.96 2.24
CA GLU A 107 -22.11 -36.10 1.18
C GLU A 107 -22.26 -34.62 1.55
N ALA A 108 -23.43 -34.20 2.02
CA ALA A 108 -23.68 -32.81 2.41
C ALA A 108 -22.77 -32.30 3.53
N GLU A 109 -22.40 -33.13 4.51
CA GLU A 109 -21.46 -32.77 5.58
C GLU A 109 -20.05 -32.61 5.05
N TYR A 110 -19.66 -33.46 4.09
CA TYR A 110 -18.35 -33.31 3.45
C TYR A 110 -18.29 -32.10 2.53
N ASP A 111 -19.36 -31.83 1.76
CA ASP A 111 -19.46 -30.65 0.91
C ASP A 111 -19.43 -29.35 1.75
N GLU A 112 -20.10 -29.34 2.91
CA GLU A 112 -20.02 -28.20 3.84
C GLU A 112 -18.58 -27.96 4.32
N PHE A 113 -17.85 -29.01 4.66
CA PHE A 113 -16.44 -28.90 5.03
C PHE A 113 -15.60 -28.34 3.88
N ILE A 114 -15.75 -28.86 2.67
CA ILE A 114 -15.02 -28.38 1.48
C ILE A 114 -15.33 -26.91 1.19
N ALA A 115 -16.60 -26.50 1.28
CA ALA A 115 -16.99 -25.11 1.07
C ALA A 115 -16.30 -24.17 2.07
N ARG A 116 -16.23 -24.54 3.36
CA ARG A 116 -15.56 -23.76 4.40
C ARG A 116 -14.04 -23.70 4.21
N GLU A 117 -13.43 -24.80 3.78
CA GLU A 117 -12.00 -24.87 3.47
C GLU A 117 -11.65 -23.94 2.30
N LEU A 118 -12.44 -23.98 1.23
CA LEU A 118 -12.25 -23.09 0.07
C LEU A 118 -12.42 -21.60 0.45
N GLU A 119 -13.43 -21.27 1.25
CA GLU A 119 -13.64 -19.89 1.70
C GLU A 119 -12.50 -19.39 2.59
N PHE A 120 -12.02 -20.21 3.52
CA PHE A 120 -10.87 -19.89 4.35
C PHE A 120 -9.59 -19.71 3.53
N THR A 121 -9.31 -20.63 2.61
CA THR A 121 -8.14 -20.55 1.72
C THR A 121 -8.19 -19.32 0.82
N ALA A 122 -9.35 -18.99 0.26
CA ALA A 122 -9.53 -17.79 -0.55
C ALA A 122 -9.25 -16.50 0.27
N SER A 123 -9.73 -16.42 1.51
CA SER A 123 -9.47 -15.29 2.40
C SER A 123 -7.97 -15.15 2.75
N LEU A 124 -7.26 -16.28 2.95
CA LEU A 124 -5.80 -16.28 3.16
C LEU A 124 -5.03 -15.76 1.93
N VAL A 125 -5.42 -16.20 0.74
CA VAL A 125 -4.83 -15.73 -0.52
C VAL A 125 -5.04 -14.23 -0.68
N ASN A 126 -6.25 -13.74 -0.43
CA ASN A 126 -6.57 -12.32 -0.52
C ASN A 126 -5.72 -11.48 0.47
N LEU A 127 -5.57 -11.94 1.72
CA LEU A 127 -4.73 -11.26 2.71
C LEU A 127 -3.26 -11.22 2.26
N ARG A 128 -2.73 -12.33 1.78
CA ARG A 128 -1.37 -12.42 1.26
C ARG A 128 -1.16 -11.47 0.07
N ASP A 129 -2.09 -11.46 -0.88
CA ASP A 129 -2.01 -10.64 -2.09
C ASP A 129 -2.13 -9.15 -1.76
N ALA A 130 -2.91 -8.78 -0.73
CA ALA A 130 -2.95 -7.43 -0.20
C ALA A 130 -1.59 -6.99 0.39
N LEU A 131 -0.91 -7.87 1.12
CA LEU A 131 0.44 -7.60 1.66
C LEU A 131 1.49 -7.50 0.54
N PHE A 132 1.43 -8.37 -0.46
CA PHE A 132 2.27 -8.23 -1.66
C PHE A 132 2.01 -6.90 -2.37
N GLY A 133 0.73 -6.51 -2.52
CA GLY A 133 0.37 -5.21 -3.06
C GLY A 133 1.02 -4.05 -2.29
N GLN A 134 1.10 -4.14 -0.96
CA GLN A 134 1.78 -3.13 -0.13
C GLN A 134 3.29 -3.09 -0.38
N LEU A 135 3.96 -4.24 -0.53
CA LEU A 135 5.40 -4.29 -0.86
C LEU A 135 5.74 -3.61 -2.19
N TYR A 136 4.89 -3.80 -3.19
CA TYR A 136 5.07 -3.23 -4.52
C TYR A 136 4.46 -1.83 -4.67
N SER A 137 3.96 -1.24 -3.58
CA SER A 137 3.32 0.08 -3.63
C SER A 137 4.29 1.25 -3.65
N PHE A 138 5.54 1.03 -3.32
CA PHE A 138 6.52 2.11 -3.19
C PHE A 138 7.57 2.08 -4.30
N ASP A 139 8.04 3.26 -4.69
CA ASP A 139 9.20 3.42 -5.56
C ASP A 139 10.48 3.10 -4.77
N TYR A 140 11.29 2.18 -5.28
CA TYR A 140 12.45 1.64 -4.57
C TYR A 140 13.54 2.69 -4.28
N LEU A 141 13.65 3.73 -5.11
CA LEU A 141 14.65 4.77 -4.96
C LEU A 141 14.22 5.84 -3.96
N THR A 142 12.96 6.26 -4.05
CA THR A 142 12.47 7.43 -3.33
C THR A 142 11.61 7.08 -2.12
N GLY A 143 11.09 5.86 -2.06
CA GLY A 143 10.24 5.39 -0.98
C GLY A 143 8.90 6.13 -0.83
N VAL A 144 8.47 6.86 -1.83
CA VAL A 144 7.09 7.35 -1.96
C VAL A 144 6.27 6.35 -2.77
N TYR A 145 4.96 6.52 -2.84
CA TYR A 145 4.13 5.65 -3.67
C TYR A 145 4.63 5.61 -5.11
N ASN A 146 4.66 4.42 -5.71
CA ASN A 146 4.88 4.32 -7.14
C ASN A 146 3.62 4.72 -7.91
N ARG A 147 3.74 4.87 -9.21
CA ARG A 147 2.66 5.32 -10.09
C ARG A 147 1.38 4.50 -9.92
N GLN A 148 1.47 3.16 -9.87
CA GLN A 148 0.30 2.28 -9.79
C GLN A 148 -0.43 2.40 -8.46
N ALA A 149 0.30 2.40 -7.36
CA ALA A 149 -0.26 2.54 -6.02
C ALA A 149 -0.88 3.94 -5.83
N PHE A 150 -0.25 4.97 -6.39
CA PHE A 150 -0.78 6.33 -6.32
C PHE A 150 -2.10 6.48 -7.09
N TYR A 151 -2.26 5.83 -8.25
CA TYR A 151 -3.56 5.77 -8.94
C TYR A 151 -4.64 5.14 -8.05
N SER A 152 -4.35 4.01 -7.42
CA SER A 152 -5.29 3.33 -6.52
C SER A 152 -5.68 4.22 -5.33
N LEU A 153 -4.75 5.02 -4.81
CA LEU A 153 -5.00 6.01 -3.76
C LEU A 153 -5.93 7.12 -4.26
N LEU A 154 -5.69 7.65 -5.45
CA LEU A 154 -6.54 8.69 -6.04
C LEU A 154 -7.97 8.20 -6.28
N GLU A 155 -8.17 6.94 -6.72
CA GLU A 155 -9.50 6.36 -6.88
C GLU A 155 -10.25 6.26 -5.54
N LYS A 156 -9.55 5.87 -4.47
CA LYS A 156 -10.13 5.86 -3.11
C LYS A 156 -10.52 7.27 -2.66
N GLU A 157 -9.67 8.25 -2.91
CA GLU A 157 -9.95 9.65 -2.56
C GLU A 157 -11.11 10.21 -3.39
N HIS A 158 -11.18 9.90 -4.68
CA HIS A 158 -12.31 10.26 -5.54
C HIS A 158 -13.63 9.64 -5.02
N ALA A 159 -13.62 8.37 -4.62
CA ALA A 159 -14.77 7.73 -4.01
C ALA A 159 -15.16 8.40 -2.68
N ARG A 160 -14.18 8.82 -1.86
CA ARG A 160 -14.41 9.55 -0.60
C ARG A 160 -15.11 10.89 -0.85
N ILE A 161 -14.56 11.73 -1.74
CA ILE A 161 -15.15 13.05 -2.03
C ILE A 161 -16.54 12.93 -2.68
N THR A 162 -16.76 11.89 -3.47
CA THR A 162 -18.06 11.63 -4.09
C THR A 162 -19.12 11.34 -3.03
N ARG A 163 -18.79 10.59 -1.99
CA ARG A 163 -19.69 10.23 -0.88
C ARG A 163 -19.89 11.37 0.11
N THR A 164 -18.83 12.11 0.45
CA THR A 164 -18.86 13.13 1.52
C THR A 164 -19.13 14.54 1.00
N SER A 165 -19.15 14.75 -0.31
CA SER A 165 -19.13 16.08 -0.94
C SER A 165 -17.94 16.94 -0.46
N GLY A 166 -16.81 16.28 -0.13
CA GLY A 166 -15.57 16.92 0.25
C GLY A 166 -14.87 17.59 -0.94
N VAL A 167 -13.75 18.21 -0.66
CA VAL A 167 -12.84 18.81 -1.65
C VAL A 167 -11.46 18.20 -1.50
N SER A 168 -10.75 18.02 -2.62
CA SER A 168 -9.37 17.57 -2.60
C SER A 168 -8.65 18.12 -3.82
N SER A 169 -7.34 18.31 -3.70
CA SER A 169 -6.50 18.75 -4.80
C SER A 169 -5.44 17.73 -5.16
N ILE A 170 -5.09 17.71 -6.43
CA ILE A 170 -3.94 16.98 -6.95
C ILE A 170 -2.89 17.99 -7.42
N VAL A 171 -1.61 17.62 -7.26
CA VAL A 171 -0.50 18.45 -7.72
C VAL A 171 0.45 17.59 -8.54
N MET A 172 0.72 18.00 -9.79
CA MET A 172 1.82 17.47 -10.59
C MET A 172 3.06 18.32 -10.34
N VAL A 173 4.18 17.67 -10.09
CA VAL A 173 5.46 18.32 -9.78
C VAL A 173 6.55 17.74 -10.66
N ASP A 174 7.43 18.62 -11.16
CA ASP A 174 8.60 18.20 -11.93
C ASP A 174 9.83 19.02 -11.51
N LEU A 175 10.95 18.32 -11.33
CA LEU A 175 12.23 18.94 -10.96
C LEU A 175 12.81 19.74 -12.11
N ASP A 176 13.04 21.02 -11.87
CA ASP A 176 13.58 21.92 -12.88
C ASP A 176 15.01 21.55 -13.26
N TYR A 177 15.25 21.42 -14.56
CA TYR A 177 16.57 21.12 -15.11
C TYR A 177 17.23 19.83 -14.60
N PHE A 178 16.45 18.83 -14.15
CA PHE A 178 16.98 17.60 -13.58
C PHE A 178 17.93 16.87 -14.55
N LYS A 179 17.66 16.90 -15.87
CA LYS A 179 18.58 16.36 -16.87
C LYS A 179 19.98 16.99 -16.77
N LYS A 180 20.08 18.30 -16.49
CA LYS A 180 21.40 18.96 -16.32
C LYS A 180 22.14 18.44 -15.10
N VAL A 181 21.41 18.08 -14.03
CA VAL A 181 22.02 17.45 -12.85
C VAL A 181 22.66 16.12 -13.25
N ASN A 182 21.92 15.28 -13.96
CA ASN A 182 22.45 13.99 -14.45
C ASN A 182 23.63 14.17 -15.40
N ASP A 183 23.51 15.07 -16.37
CA ASP A 183 24.56 15.31 -17.39
C ASP A 183 25.86 15.87 -16.74
N GLN A 184 25.74 16.69 -15.70
CA GLN A 184 26.89 17.34 -15.05
C GLN A 184 27.51 16.53 -13.93
N TYR A 185 26.68 15.82 -13.13
CA TYR A 185 27.14 15.17 -11.88
C TYR A 185 26.97 13.65 -11.90
N GLY A 186 26.38 13.10 -12.96
CA GLY A 186 26.14 11.67 -13.13
C GLY A 186 24.81 11.20 -12.51
N HIS A 187 24.35 10.02 -12.94
CA HIS A 187 23.07 9.44 -12.51
C HIS A 187 22.99 9.18 -11.00
N GLN A 188 24.11 8.81 -10.37
CA GLN A 188 24.10 8.61 -8.90
C GLN A 188 23.81 9.89 -8.12
N ALA A 189 24.25 11.05 -8.63
CA ALA A 189 23.91 12.34 -8.05
C ALA A 189 22.42 12.66 -8.29
N GLY A 190 21.89 12.36 -9.48
CA GLY A 190 20.48 12.48 -9.77
C GLY A 190 19.62 11.60 -8.85
N ASP A 191 20.01 10.37 -8.61
CA ASP A 191 19.31 9.46 -7.70
C ASP A 191 19.25 10.02 -6.26
N LYS A 192 20.38 10.59 -5.77
CA LYS A 192 20.38 11.27 -4.47
C LYS A 192 19.45 12.49 -4.43
N VAL A 193 19.40 13.27 -5.51
CA VAL A 193 18.49 14.41 -5.63
C VAL A 193 17.04 13.96 -5.58
N LEU A 194 16.68 12.89 -6.31
CA LEU A 194 15.32 12.32 -6.30
C LEU A 194 14.93 11.81 -4.92
N ALA A 195 15.81 11.06 -4.26
CA ALA A 195 15.57 10.55 -2.92
C ALA A 195 15.41 11.69 -1.88
N TYR A 196 16.28 12.69 -1.96
CA TYR A 196 16.19 13.89 -1.12
C TYR A 196 14.86 14.63 -1.33
N PHE A 197 14.49 14.89 -2.60
CA PHE A 197 13.29 15.62 -2.93
C PHE A 197 12.03 14.91 -2.43
N ALA A 198 11.97 13.58 -2.59
CA ALA A 198 10.87 12.78 -2.07
C ALA A 198 10.74 12.86 -0.54
N SER A 199 11.87 12.79 0.19
CA SER A 199 11.89 12.94 1.65
C SER A 199 11.45 14.33 2.05
N TYR A 200 11.97 15.36 1.38
CA TYR A 200 11.59 16.75 1.59
C TYR A 200 10.08 16.97 1.40
N LEU A 201 9.49 16.45 0.32
CA LEU A 201 8.04 16.53 0.10
C LEU A 201 7.25 15.89 1.26
N LYS A 202 7.64 14.69 1.68
CA LYS A 202 6.98 13.97 2.80
C LYS A 202 7.06 14.76 4.11
N GLU A 203 8.19 15.38 4.40
CA GLU A 203 8.40 16.15 5.62
C GLU A 203 7.66 17.51 5.61
N SER A 204 7.46 18.08 4.41
CA SER A 204 6.80 19.38 4.22
C SER A 204 5.27 19.29 4.20
N LEU A 205 4.72 18.09 4.11
CA LEU A 205 3.28 17.81 3.97
C LEU A 205 2.70 17.23 5.26
N ARG A 206 1.36 17.21 5.35
CA ARG A 206 0.63 16.64 6.49
C ARG A 206 0.63 15.11 6.42
N PRO A 207 0.45 14.40 7.54
CA PRO A 207 0.47 12.93 7.56
C PRO A 207 -0.55 12.24 6.64
N TYR A 208 -1.66 12.91 6.33
CA TYR A 208 -2.71 12.39 5.45
C TYR A 208 -2.58 12.85 3.99
N ASP A 209 -1.67 13.77 3.69
CA ASP A 209 -1.28 14.09 2.33
C ASP A 209 -0.42 12.95 1.77
N SER A 210 -0.50 12.71 0.48
CA SER A 210 0.21 11.59 -0.13
C SER A 210 1.12 12.05 -1.24
N VAL A 211 2.29 11.40 -1.35
CA VAL A 211 3.31 11.67 -2.36
C VAL A 211 3.57 10.39 -3.14
N GLY A 212 3.58 10.49 -4.48
CA GLY A 212 3.95 9.41 -5.39
C GLY A 212 4.92 9.85 -6.45
N ARG A 213 5.79 8.95 -6.90
CA ARG A 213 6.65 9.15 -8.06
C ARG A 213 5.91 8.70 -9.32
N PHE A 214 5.66 9.63 -10.24
CA PHE A 214 4.84 9.37 -11.43
C PHE A 214 5.68 9.01 -12.65
N GLY A 215 6.86 9.61 -12.77
CA GLY A 215 7.81 9.40 -13.84
C GLY A 215 9.26 9.49 -13.37
N GLY A 216 10.19 9.73 -14.26
CA GLY A 216 11.62 9.84 -13.95
C GLY A 216 11.91 10.90 -12.88
N GLU A 217 11.49 12.14 -13.15
CA GLU A 217 11.68 13.32 -12.30
C GLU A 217 10.35 13.96 -11.87
N GLU A 218 9.22 13.26 -12.14
CA GLU A 218 7.86 13.73 -11.91
C GLU A 218 7.26 13.08 -10.66
N PHE A 219 6.58 13.90 -9.86
CA PHE A 219 5.88 13.48 -8.66
C PHE A 219 4.43 13.93 -8.69
N LEU A 220 3.56 13.14 -8.07
CA LEU A 220 2.16 13.48 -7.83
C LEU A 220 1.91 13.61 -6.34
N LEU A 221 1.13 14.62 -5.95
CA LEU A 221 0.66 14.81 -4.59
C LEU A 221 -0.86 14.76 -4.56
N CYS A 222 -1.42 14.15 -3.53
CA CYS A 222 -2.84 14.20 -3.22
C CYS A 222 -3.00 14.94 -1.89
N LEU A 223 -3.80 15.99 -1.89
CA LEU A 223 -4.04 16.85 -0.73
C LEU A 223 -5.53 16.77 -0.36
N PRO A 224 -5.92 15.82 0.49
CA PRO A 224 -7.29 15.70 0.98
C PRO A 224 -7.72 16.95 1.74
N ASP A 225 -9.01 17.29 1.63
CA ASP A 225 -9.62 18.43 2.32
C ASP A 225 -8.91 19.78 2.08
N ALA A 226 -8.24 19.91 0.91
CA ALA A 226 -7.64 21.15 0.44
C ALA A 226 -8.24 21.53 -0.91
N ASN A 227 -8.80 22.74 -1.02
CA ASN A 227 -9.19 23.30 -2.31
C ASN A 227 -7.95 23.78 -3.09
N VAL A 228 -8.11 24.20 -4.34
CA VAL A 228 -6.98 24.60 -5.21
C VAL A 228 -6.22 25.82 -4.70
N ASP A 229 -6.86 26.73 -3.97
CA ASP A 229 -6.20 27.93 -3.41
C ASP A 229 -5.40 27.57 -2.15
N ASP A 230 -5.93 26.67 -1.31
CA ASP A 230 -5.20 26.09 -0.18
C ASP A 230 -3.99 25.30 -0.68
N ALA A 231 -4.19 24.44 -1.68
CA ALA A 231 -3.13 23.64 -2.29
C ALA A 231 -2.05 24.53 -2.91
N LYS A 232 -2.44 25.62 -3.60
CA LYS A 232 -1.50 26.61 -4.12
C LYS A 232 -0.66 27.22 -3.00
N THR A 233 -1.29 27.61 -1.91
CA THR A 233 -0.59 28.22 -0.75
C THR A 233 0.42 27.25 -0.15
N ILE A 234 0.04 25.98 0.01
CA ILE A 234 0.94 24.92 0.51
C ILE A 234 2.12 24.75 -0.47
N MET A 235 1.86 24.67 -1.76
CA MET A 235 2.91 24.46 -2.77
C MET A 235 3.83 25.64 -2.93
N GLU A 236 3.36 26.89 -2.78
CA GLU A 236 4.24 28.06 -2.79
C GLU A 236 5.22 28.03 -1.60
N ARG A 237 4.77 27.66 -0.42
CA ARG A 237 5.65 27.44 0.73
C ARG A 237 6.71 26.35 0.46
N VAL A 238 6.27 25.18 -0.04
CA VAL A 238 7.16 24.06 -0.38
C VAL A 238 8.19 24.48 -1.43
N ARG A 239 7.77 25.21 -2.45
CA ARG A 239 8.64 25.72 -3.52
C ARG A 239 9.69 26.68 -3.00
N GLU A 240 9.27 27.67 -2.19
CA GLU A 240 10.17 28.67 -1.61
C GLU A 240 11.21 28.05 -0.72
N GLU A 241 10.78 27.17 0.19
CA GLU A 241 11.69 26.46 1.08
C GLU A 241 12.68 25.59 0.31
N LEU A 242 12.22 24.83 -0.72
CA LEU A 242 13.07 23.99 -1.57
C LEU A 242 14.17 24.78 -2.27
N ALA A 243 13.84 25.96 -2.81
CA ALA A 243 14.81 26.79 -3.53
C ALA A 243 15.99 27.26 -2.65
N HIS A 244 15.84 27.21 -1.32
CA HIS A 244 16.88 27.56 -0.35
C HIS A 244 17.61 26.35 0.24
N GLN A 245 17.15 25.10 -0.06
CA GLN A 245 17.80 23.89 0.42
C GLN A 245 19.10 23.62 -0.34
N GLN A 246 20.11 23.16 0.39
CA GLN A 246 21.34 22.64 -0.17
C GLN A 246 21.33 21.11 -0.06
N ILE A 247 21.55 20.45 -1.20
CA ILE A 247 21.57 18.99 -1.30
C ILE A 247 23.02 18.57 -1.46
N ASP A 248 23.52 17.79 -0.51
CA ASP A 248 24.86 17.24 -0.56
C ASP A 248 24.91 16.03 -1.49
N ILE A 249 25.66 16.15 -2.56
CA ILE A 249 25.89 15.11 -3.55
C ILE A 249 27.38 14.78 -3.67
N THR A 250 27.68 13.71 -4.39
CA THR A 250 29.05 13.40 -4.79
C THR A 250 29.15 13.61 -6.29
N GLY A 251 30.06 14.48 -6.71
CA GLY A 251 30.30 14.78 -8.12
C GLY A 251 30.90 13.59 -8.87
N ALA A 252 30.94 13.68 -10.19
CA ALA A 252 31.52 12.65 -11.05
C ALA A 252 33.02 12.40 -10.77
N ASP A 253 33.71 13.37 -10.20
CA ASP A 253 35.13 13.27 -9.77
C ASP A 253 35.28 12.67 -8.35
N GLY A 254 34.20 12.23 -7.71
CA GLY A 254 34.19 11.64 -6.38
C GLY A 254 34.24 12.68 -5.23
N LYS A 255 34.21 13.97 -5.51
CA LYS A 255 34.26 15.00 -4.47
C LYS A 255 32.86 15.38 -3.98
N PRO A 256 32.73 15.67 -2.67
CA PRO A 256 31.49 16.20 -2.13
C PRO A 256 31.24 17.64 -2.63
N LEU A 257 30.01 17.93 -2.99
CA LEU A 257 29.55 19.27 -3.33
C LEU A 257 28.06 19.41 -2.96
N SER A 258 27.60 20.64 -2.81
CA SER A 258 26.21 20.94 -2.52
C SER A 258 25.57 21.66 -3.71
N ILE A 259 24.37 21.27 -4.08
CA ILE A 259 23.59 21.92 -5.16
C ILE A 259 22.23 22.37 -4.65
N ASN A 260 21.67 23.37 -5.30
CA ASN A 260 20.27 23.76 -5.13
C ASN A 260 19.47 23.26 -6.32
N ILE A 261 18.23 22.88 -6.05
CA ILE A 261 17.25 22.52 -7.06
C ILE A 261 15.98 23.35 -6.90
N THR A 262 15.25 23.48 -7.96
CA THR A 262 13.88 24.03 -7.94
C THR A 262 12.92 23.05 -8.60
N ALA A 263 11.63 23.27 -8.42
CA ALA A 263 10.59 22.45 -9.05
C ALA A 263 9.46 23.35 -9.56
N SER A 264 8.77 22.86 -10.58
CA SER A 264 7.57 23.47 -11.13
C SER A 264 6.34 22.66 -10.71
N PHE A 265 5.28 23.36 -10.30
CA PHE A 265 4.09 22.77 -9.70
C PHE A 265 2.84 23.15 -10.48
N GLY A 266 2.02 22.14 -10.80
CA GLY A 266 0.70 22.31 -11.40
C GLY A 266 -0.38 21.75 -10.49
N VAL A 267 -1.31 22.60 -10.06
CA VAL A 267 -2.39 22.26 -9.13
C VAL A 267 -3.71 22.13 -9.88
N SER A 268 -4.48 21.11 -9.58
CA SER A 268 -5.85 20.93 -10.05
C SER A 268 -6.75 20.35 -8.97
N SER A 269 -8.07 20.51 -9.11
CA SER A 269 -9.04 19.91 -8.18
C SER A 269 -9.36 18.47 -8.58
N ILE A 270 -9.57 17.60 -7.59
CA ILE A 270 -10.21 16.31 -7.78
C ILE A 270 -11.72 16.55 -7.66
N SER A 271 -12.44 16.36 -8.77
CA SER A 271 -13.89 16.63 -8.85
C SER A 271 -14.67 15.33 -8.91
N LYS A 272 -15.81 15.26 -8.20
CA LYS A 272 -16.74 14.13 -8.31
C LYS A 272 -17.37 13.95 -9.70
N ARG A 273 -17.29 14.97 -10.57
CA ARG A 273 -17.86 14.94 -11.93
C ARG A 273 -16.89 14.41 -12.97
N HIS A 274 -15.61 14.40 -12.68
CA HIS A 274 -14.56 14.04 -13.62
C HIS A 274 -13.75 12.87 -13.07
N PRO A 275 -13.31 11.95 -13.93
CA PRO A 275 -12.44 10.84 -13.49
C PRO A 275 -11.09 11.37 -13.00
N THR A 276 -10.42 10.60 -12.16
CA THR A 276 -9.09 10.93 -11.62
C THR A 276 -8.05 11.18 -12.70
N SER A 277 -8.16 10.49 -13.85
CA SER A 277 -7.29 10.70 -15.02
C SER A 277 -7.35 12.12 -15.54
N GLN A 278 -8.54 12.76 -15.54
CA GLN A 278 -8.69 14.14 -15.97
C GLN A 278 -8.08 15.12 -14.96
N ALA A 279 -8.19 14.84 -13.66
CA ALA A 279 -7.53 15.65 -12.64
C ALA A 279 -5.99 15.63 -12.80
N ILE A 280 -5.42 14.48 -13.14
CA ILE A 280 -3.99 14.33 -13.44
C ILE A 280 -3.63 15.14 -14.69
N GLU A 281 -4.39 15.00 -15.77
CA GLU A 281 -4.17 15.73 -17.03
C GLU A 281 -4.19 17.25 -16.82
N THR A 282 -5.18 17.76 -16.10
CA THR A 282 -5.29 19.21 -15.84
C THR A 282 -4.20 19.73 -14.89
N ALA A 283 -3.73 18.92 -13.96
CA ALA A 283 -2.56 19.23 -13.15
C ALA A 283 -1.27 19.26 -13.99
N ASP A 284 -1.12 18.34 -14.95
CA ASP A 284 0.01 18.31 -15.88
C ASP A 284 0.02 19.54 -16.80
N ILE A 285 -1.14 19.95 -17.34
CA ILE A 285 -1.28 21.19 -18.11
C ILE A 285 -0.78 22.39 -17.29
N ALA A 286 -1.22 22.52 -16.03
CA ALA A 286 -0.79 23.61 -15.16
C ALA A 286 0.72 23.55 -14.87
N MET A 287 1.29 22.36 -14.66
CA MET A 287 2.74 22.19 -14.46
C MET A 287 3.52 22.61 -15.73
N TYR A 288 3.04 22.25 -16.90
CA TYR A 288 3.66 22.69 -18.16
C TYR A 288 3.61 24.22 -18.32
N GLU A 289 2.50 24.87 -17.91
CA GLU A 289 2.42 26.34 -17.85
C GLU A 289 3.44 26.92 -16.87
N ALA A 290 3.68 26.27 -15.72
CA ALA A 290 4.71 26.69 -14.77
C ALA A 290 6.10 26.60 -15.39
N LYS A 291 6.43 25.51 -16.09
CA LYS A 291 7.69 25.37 -16.83
C LYS A 291 7.86 26.46 -17.91
N SER A 292 6.79 26.79 -18.62
CA SER A 292 6.77 27.79 -19.69
C SER A 292 6.86 29.23 -19.14
N ALA A 293 6.37 29.49 -17.94
CA ALA A 293 6.43 30.78 -17.26
C ALA A 293 7.79 31.10 -16.62
N GLY A 294 8.80 30.27 -16.82
CA GLY A 294 10.17 30.46 -16.29
C GLY A 294 10.58 29.49 -15.22
N ARG A 295 9.77 28.45 -14.94
CA ARG A 295 10.01 27.44 -13.90
C ARG A 295 9.92 27.98 -12.47
N ASN A 296 10.23 27.17 -11.50
CA ASN A 296 10.22 27.53 -10.07
C ASN A 296 8.98 28.36 -9.69
N CYS A 297 7.81 27.87 -10.05
CA CYS A 297 6.54 28.54 -9.74
C CYS A 297 5.39 27.53 -9.66
N VAL A 298 4.28 27.97 -9.09
CA VAL A 298 3.04 27.20 -8.96
C VAL A 298 1.99 27.78 -9.92
N LYS A 299 1.38 26.92 -10.72
CA LYS A 299 0.21 27.24 -11.56
C LYS A 299 -0.98 26.44 -11.13
N VAL A 300 -2.17 27.00 -11.32
CA VAL A 300 -3.44 26.37 -10.94
C VAL A 300 -4.32 26.25 -12.16
N TYR A 301 -4.73 25.02 -12.48
CA TYR A 301 -5.79 24.80 -13.45
C TYR A 301 -7.13 25.11 -12.78
N ARG A 302 -7.94 25.96 -13.44
CA ARG A 302 -9.30 26.27 -13.00
C ARG A 302 -10.26 25.85 -14.08
N TYR A 303 -11.16 24.96 -13.74
CA TYR A 303 -12.26 24.59 -14.63
C TYR A 303 -13.11 25.82 -14.94
N SER A 304 -13.55 25.95 -16.17
CA SER A 304 -14.51 26.99 -16.54
C SER A 304 -15.87 26.73 -15.91
N ALA A 305 -16.69 27.77 -15.75
CA ALA A 305 -18.03 27.63 -15.20
C ALA A 305 -18.95 26.68 -16.03
N ALA A 306 -18.58 26.38 -17.28
CA ALA A 306 -19.29 25.43 -18.14
C ALA A 306 -18.90 23.97 -17.87
N GLU A 307 -17.77 23.73 -17.18
CA GLU A 307 -17.26 22.41 -16.80
C GLU A 307 -17.67 22.02 -15.37
N PHE A 308 -18.27 22.93 -14.63
CA PHE A 308 -18.90 22.71 -13.34
C PHE A 308 -20.39 22.42 -13.54
#